data_b47193335933bd4f06ef196a6575ff5b
#
_entry.id   b47193335933bd4f06ef196a6575ff5b
#
_cell.length_a   1.000
_cell.length_b   1.000
_cell.length_c   1.000
_cell.angle_alpha   90.00
_cell.angle_beta   90.00
_cell.angle_gamma   90.00
#
_symmetry.space_group_name_H-M   'P 1'
#
loop_
_entity.id
_entity.type
_entity.pdbx_description
1 polymer ?
#
loop_
_entity_poly.entity_id
_entity_poly.type
_entity_poly.pdbx_seq_one_letter_code
_entity_poly.pdbx_strand_id
1 'polypeptide(L)'
;MKKVSIVIPCRNEEKYIETCIESLLSNGYPEDLIEILVVDGESNDRTIDIVLNLQKTNQQIKLINNPKRLTPFALNLGVFNASNEYLLIASAHSSFEKNYIQTLIDNISSLENAVAVGGIMETKVKNSNPLSEAIKEVLTHPFGVGNSIFRIGTNKVKKVDTVPFGLYKTKELVELKGYNERLIRNHDMELSK
;
A
#
# COMPACT_ATOMS: atom_id res chain seq x y z
N MET A 1 14.66 -16.02 0.04
CA MET A 1 13.75 -14.91 0.37
C MET A 1 12.70 -14.80 -0.73
N LYS A 2 11.56 -14.18 -0.46
CA LYS A 2 10.42 -14.11 -1.39
C LYS A 2 10.47 -12.83 -2.23
N LYS A 3 9.97 -12.85 -3.45
CA LYS A 3 9.88 -11.66 -4.30
C LYS A 3 8.55 -10.93 -4.09
N VAL A 4 8.61 -9.61 -4.05
CA VAL A 4 7.46 -8.74 -3.74
C VAL A 4 7.28 -7.66 -4.79
N SER A 5 6.08 -7.54 -5.34
CA SER A 5 5.65 -6.40 -6.14
C SER A 5 4.94 -5.41 -5.23
N ILE A 6 5.31 -4.14 -5.28
CA ILE A 6 4.71 -3.07 -4.47
C ILE A 6 3.93 -2.17 -5.40
N VAL A 7 2.62 -2.07 -5.20
CA VAL A 7 1.73 -1.23 -6.00
C VAL A 7 1.42 0.06 -5.25
N ILE A 8 1.73 1.19 -5.86
CA ILE A 8 1.49 2.52 -5.32
C ILE A 8 0.55 3.26 -6.26
N PRO A 9 -0.79 3.20 -6.05
CA PRO A 9 -1.70 4.07 -6.75
C PRO A 9 -1.49 5.52 -6.30
N CYS A 10 -1.32 6.44 -7.22
CA CYS A 10 -1.09 7.85 -6.90
C CYS A 10 -1.78 8.79 -7.89
N ARG A 11 -2.06 10.00 -7.43
CA ARG A 11 -2.45 11.13 -8.26
C ARG A 11 -2.23 12.42 -7.49
N ASN A 12 -1.36 13.31 -8.03
CA ASN A 12 -1.02 14.60 -7.41
C ASN A 12 -0.43 14.43 -5.99
N GLU A 13 0.62 13.61 -5.89
CA GLU A 13 1.30 13.26 -4.64
C GLU A 13 2.74 13.79 -4.58
N GLU A 14 3.05 14.90 -5.28
CA GLU A 14 4.41 15.49 -5.34
C GLU A 14 5.05 15.72 -3.97
N LYS A 15 4.25 15.90 -2.91
CA LYS A 15 4.72 16.18 -1.55
C LYS A 15 5.15 14.93 -0.78
N TYR A 16 4.74 13.74 -1.24
CA TYR A 16 4.84 12.52 -0.45
C TYR A 16 5.47 11.34 -1.20
N ILE A 17 5.28 11.28 -2.53
CA ILE A 17 5.66 10.10 -3.32
C ILE A 17 7.15 9.74 -3.21
N GLU A 18 8.04 10.74 -3.15
CA GLU A 18 9.47 10.52 -2.97
C GLU A 18 9.75 9.83 -1.64
N THR A 19 9.29 10.40 -0.54
CA THR A 19 9.46 9.82 0.81
C THR A 19 8.85 8.42 0.92
N CYS A 20 7.71 8.18 0.28
CA CYS A 20 7.08 6.87 0.24
C CYS A 20 8.02 5.84 -0.42
N ILE A 21 8.48 6.13 -1.63
CA ILE A 21 9.36 5.24 -2.40
C ILE A 21 10.68 5.01 -1.68
N GLU A 22 11.34 6.07 -1.18
CA GLU A 22 12.59 5.97 -0.43
C GLU A 22 12.45 5.11 0.83
N SER A 23 11.33 5.24 1.57
CA SER A 23 11.08 4.42 2.74
C SER A 23 10.90 2.93 2.41
N LEU A 24 10.39 2.59 1.23
CA LEU A 24 10.30 1.23 0.74
C LEU A 24 11.65 0.68 0.31
N LEU A 25 12.46 1.47 -0.39
CA LEU A 25 13.81 1.08 -0.81
C LEU A 25 14.74 0.91 0.40
N SER A 26 14.63 1.79 1.40
CA SER A 26 15.44 1.73 2.63
C SER A 26 14.89 0.78 3.70
N ASN A 27 13.89 -0.02 3.37
CA ASN A 27 13.19 -0.89 4.32
C ASN A 27 14.04 -2.02 4.90
N GLY A 28 15.20 -2.32 4.30
CA GLY A 28 16.10 -3.41 4.68
C GLY A 28 15.76 -4.75 4.01
N TYR A 29 14.76 -4.80 3.15
CA TYR A 29 14.51 -5.94 2.26
C TYR A 29 15.41 -5.85 1.03
N PRO A 30 15.96 -6.96 0.48
CA PRO A 30 16.85 -6.90 -0.67
C PRO A 30 16.19 -6.26 -1.90
N GLU A 31 16.85 -5.27 -2.48
CA GLU A 31 16.33 -4.48 -3.59
C GLU A 31 16.06 -5.31 -4.86
N ASP A 32 16.87 -6.35 -5.11
CA ASP A 32 16.72 -7.29 -6.22
C ASP A 32 15.49 -8.21 -6.08
N LEU A 33 14.85 -8.22 -4.91
CA LEU A 33 13.62 -8.96 -4.63
C LEU A 33 12.36 -8.10 -4.61
N ILE A 34 12.52 -6.79 -4.89
CA ILE A 34 11.42 -5.83 -4.90
C ILE A 34 11.23 -5.28 -6.31
N GLU A 35 9.99 -5.16 -6.76
CA GLU A 35 9.61 -4.23 -7.82
C GLU A 35 8.59 -3.23 -7.28
N ILE A 36 8.66 -1.98 -7.73
CA ILE A 36 7.74 -0.91 -7.31
C ILE A 36 6.99 -0.44 -8.55
N LEU A 37 5.68 -0.65 -8.55
CA LEU A 37 4.76 -0.26 -9.61
C LEU A 37 4.02 1.01 -9.16
N VAL A 38 4.50 2.17 -9.61
CA VAL A 38 3.82 3.44 -9.37
C VAL A 38 2.75 3.61 -10.44
N VAL A 39 1.48 3.58 -10.04
CA VAL A 39 0.35 3.66 -10.97
C VAL A 39 -0.27 5.04 -10.89
N ASP A 40 0.12 5.91 -11.83
CA ASP A 40 -0.24 7.32 -11.83
C ASP A 40 -1.56 7.60 -12.55
N GLY A 41 -2.46 8.29 -11.86
CA GLY A 41 -3.78 8.70 -12.35
C GLY A 41 -3.76 10.02 -13.14
N GLU A 42 -2.82 10.20 -14.07
CA GLU A 42 -2.61 11.42 -14.85
C GLU A 42 -2.43 12.65 -13.93
N SER A 43 -1.39 12.60 -13.10
CA SER A 43 -1.00 13.72 -12.26
C SER A 43 -0.64 14.96 -13.09
N ASN A 44 -0.99 16.13 -12.58
CA ASN A 44 -0.70 17.43 -13.19
C ASN A 44 0.23 18.30 -12.34
N ASP A 45 0.78 17.73 -11.27
CA ASP A 45 1.85 18.28 -10.44
C ASP A 45 3.19 17.61 -10.79
N ARG A 46 4.19 17.71 -9.92
CA ARG A 46 5.52 17.14 -10.14
C ARG A 46 5.63 15.63 -9.82
N THR A 47 4.53 14.94 -9.52
CA THR A 47 4.55 13.51 -9.15
C THR A 47 5.28 12.67 -10.19
N ILE A 48 4.92 12.81 -11.47
CA ILE A 48 5.52 12.02 -12.57
C ILE A 48 7.02 12.33 -12.69
N ASP A 49 7.41 13.60 -12.66
CA ASP A 49 8.81 14.03 -12.77
C ASP A 49 9.67 13.42 -11.64
N ILE A 50 9.15 13.41 -10.42
CA ILE A 50 9.81 12.82 -9.25
C ILE A 50 10.02 11.32 -9.47
N VAL A 51 8.98 10.58 -9.88
CA VAL A 51 9.07 9.14 -10.12
C VAL A 51 10.06 8.82 -11.23
N LEU A 52 10.01 9.55 -12.35
CA LEU A 52 10.94 9.38 -13.47
C LEU A 52 12.40 9.68 -13.06
N ASN A 53 12.61 10.62 -12.15
CA ASN A 53 13.94 10.91 -11.62
C ASN A 53 14.45 9.76 -10.73
N LEU A 54 13.61 9.21 -9.85
CA LEU A 54 13.96 8.06 -9.01
C LEU A 54 14.25 6.80 -9.85
N GLN A 55 13.55 6.60 -10.97
CA GLN A 55 13.80 5.48 -11.90
C GLN A 55 15.22 5.48 -12.49
N LYS A 56 15.87 6.64 -12.63
CA LYS A 56 17.22 6.73 -13.23
C LYS A 56 18.26 5.96 -12.42
N THR A 57 18.08 5.88 -11.12
CA THR A 57 18.99 5.21 -10.18
C THR A 57 18.43 3.91 -9.60
N ASN A 58 17.13 3.66 -9.79
CA ASN A 58 16.41 2.52 -9.19
C ASN A 58 15.62 1.77 -10.27
N GLN A 59 16.24 0.81 -10.93
CA GLN A 59 15.66 0.06 -12.07
C GLN A 59 14.43 -0.77 -11.69
N GLN A 60 14.23 -1.07 -10.40
CA GLN A 60 13.07 -1.80 -9.88
C GLN A 60 11.79 -0.95 -9.84
N ILE A 61 11.88 0.37 -10.06
CA ILE A 61 10.70 1.24 -10.12
C ILE A 61 10.15 1.27 -11.55
N LYS A 62 8.83 1.10 -11.69
CA LYS A 62 8.11 1.19 -12.96
C LYS A 62 6.96 2.17 -12.82
N LEU A 63 6.84 3.11 -13.76
CA LEU A 63 5.70 4.03 -13.84
C LEU A 63 4.67 3.48 -14.83
N ILE A 64 3.41 3.38 -14.38
CA ILE A 64 2.27 2.89 -15.18
C ILE A 64 1.22 3.99 -15.23
N ASN A 65 0.74 4.30 -16.43
CA ASN A 65 -0.32 5.29 -16.61
C ASN A 65 -1.72 4.68 -16.35
N ASN A 66 -2.53 5.38 -15.55
CA ASN A 66 -3.94 5.06 -15.31
C ASN A 66 -4.87 6.17 -15.87
N PRO A 67 -5.29 6.08 -17.14
CA PRO A 67 -6.12 7.10 -17.76
C PRO A 67 -7.54 7.19 -17.18
N LYS A 68 -7.95 6.21 -16.38
CA LYS A 68 -9.26 6.24 -15.68
C LYS A 68 -9.24 7.10 -14.43
N ARG A 69 -8.06 7.44 -13.88
CA ARG A 69 -7.86 8.32 -12.71
C ARG A 69 -8.56 7.85 -11.42
N LEU A 70 -9.04 6.61 -11.37
CA LEU A 70 -9.74 6.02 -10.24
C LEU A 70 -8.90 4.95 -9.58
N THR A 71 -8.96 4.88 -8.25
CA THR A 71 -8.14 3.97 -7.44
C THR A 71 -8.32 2.49 -7.79
N PRO A 72 -9.54 1.93 -7.96
CA PRO A 72 -9.67 0.50 -8.28
C PRO A 72 -9.04 0.14 -9.63
N PHE A 73 -9.07 1.05 -10.62
CA PHE A 73 -8.37 0.85 -11.89
C PHE A 73 -6.85 0.87 -11.71
N ALA A 74 -6.33 1.78 -10.87
CA ALA A 74 -4.90 1.82 -10.57
C ALA A 74 -4.45 0.53 -9.86
N LEU A 75 -5.21 0.05 -8.89
CA LEU A 75 -4.94 -1.20 -8.19
C LEU A 75 -4.94 -2.40 -9.16
N ASN A 76 -5.93 -2.49 -10.07
CA ASN A 76 -5.98 -3.55 -11.06
C ASN A 76 -4.81 -3.49 -12.05
N LEU A 77 -4.45 -2.30 -12.53
CA LEU A 77 -3.25 -2.14 -13.34
C LEU A 77 -2.01 -2.64 -12.59
N GLY A 78 -1.89 -2.34 -11.29
CA GLY A 78 -0.83 -2.86 -10.45
C GLY A 78 -0.86 -4.39 -10.32
N VAL A 79 -2.02 -4.97 -10.00
CA VAL A 79 -2.21 -6.43 -9.85
C VAL A 79 -1.82 -7.19 -11.12
N PHE A 80 -2.31 -6.74 -12.28
CA PHE A 80 -2.08 -7.44 -13.54
C PHE A 80 -0.71 -7.18 -14.18
N ASN A 81 0.05 -6.18 -13.71
CA ASN A 81 1.44 -5.94 -14.09
C ASN A 81 2.46 -6.44 -13.06
N ALA A 82 2.01 -6.96 -11.91
CA ALA A 82 2.87 -7.53 -10.89
C ALA A 82 3.52 -8.82 -11.39
N SER A 83 4.85 -8.93 -11.26
CA SER A 83 5.61 -10.09 -11.73
C SER A 83 6.01 -11.06 -10.61
N ASN A 84 5.76 -10.70 -9.35
CA ASN A 84 6.24 -11.43 -8.19
C ASN A 84 5.15 -12.23 -7.47
N GLU A 85 5.58 -13.21 -6.63
CA GLU A 85 4.71 -14.12 -5.88
C GLU A 85 3.80 -13.38 -4.88
N TYR A 86 4.31 -12.30 -4.30
CA TYR A 86 3.58 -11.47 -3.33
C TYR A 86 3.39 -10.06 -3.87
N LEU A 87 2.26 -9.46 -3.52
CA LEU A 87 1.90 -8.11 -3.89
C LEU A 87 1.54 -7.30 -2.64
N LEU A 88 2.27 -6.22 -2.41
CA LEU A 88 2.02 -5.24 -1.35
C LEU A 88 1.30 -4.03 -1.94
N ILE A 89 0.18 -3.64 -1.36
CA ILE A 89 -0.45 -2.35 -1.66
C ILE A 89 0.14 -1.30 -0.74
N ALA A 90 0.60 -0.19 -1.29
CA ALA A 90 1.16 0.92 -0.54
C ALA A 90 0.44 2.23 -0.87
N SER A 91 0.23 3.07 0.15
CA SER A 91 -0.33 4.40 -0.05
C SER A 91 0.78 5.41 -0.35
N ALA A 92 0.61 6.24 -1.37
CA ALA A 92 1.60 7.21 -1.82
C ALA A 92 1.99 8.26 -0.75
N HIS A 93 1.12 8.50 0.24
CA HIS A 93 1.37 9.42 1.37
C HIS A 93 1.70 8.71 2.69
N SER A 94 2.19 7.48 2.61
CA SER A 94 2.68 6.71 3.77
C SER A 94 4.20 6.58 3.73
N SER A 95 4.79 6.32 4.88
CA SER A 95 6.18 5.88 5.03
C SER A 95 6.22 4.55 5.77
N PHE A 96 7.18 3.72 5.44
CA PHE A 96 7.26 2.35 5.93
C PHE A 96 8.46 2.19 6.86
N GLU A 97 8.22 1.55 7.99
CA GLU A 97 9.25 1.26 8.99
C GLU A 97 10.25 0.20 8.47
N LYS A 98 11.46 0.22 9.03
CA LYS A 98 12.45 -0.82 8.75
C LYS A 98 11.89 -2.21 9.01
N ASN A 99 12.27 -3.18 8.19
CA ASN A 99 11.83 -4.58 8.24
C ASN A 99 10.31 -4.79 8.01
N TYR A 100 9.54 -3.78 7.61
CA TYR A 100 8.11 -3.91 7.38
C TYR A 100 7.78 -5.04 6.38
N ILE A 101 8.45 -5.03 5.22
CA ILE A 101 8.25 -6.05 4.17
C ILE A 101 8.64 -7.45 4.70
N GLN A 102 9.80 -7.58 5.36
CA GLN A 102 10.22 -8.85 5.93
C GLN A 102 9.21 -9.37 6.96
N THR A 103 8.72 -8.50 7.84
CA THR A 103 7.71 -8.85 8.85
C THR A 103 6.41 -9.36 8.22
N LEU A 104 5.94 -8.73 7.14
CA LEU A 104 4.75 -9.19 6.42
C LEU A 104 4.99 -10.56 5.77
N ILE A 105 6.14 -10.77 5.14
CA ILE A 105 6.51 -12.05 4.51
C ILE A 105 6.60 -13.16 5.55
N ASP A 106 7.21 -12.92 6.70
CA ASP A 106 7.34 -13.91 7.78
C ASP A 106 5.95 -14.30 8.32
N ASN A 107 5.07 -13.30 8.52
CA ASN A 107 3.72 -13.57 9.00
C ASN A 107 2.88 -14.35 7.97
N ILE A 108 2.83 -13.93 6.70
CA ILE A 108 2.02 -14.64 5.69
C ILE A 108 2.54 -16.07 5.45
N SER A 109 3.84 -16.29 5.64
CA SER A 109 4.48 -17.61 5.48
C SER A 109 4.23 -18.54 6.66
N SER A 110 4.05 -18.00 7.86
CA SER A 110 3.83 -18.76 9.09
C SER A 110 2.36 -19.08 9.35
N LEU A 111 1.44 -18.33 8.76
CA LEU A 111 0.01 -18.49 8.95
C LEU A 111 -0.58 -19.44 7.90
N GLU A 112 -1.01 -20.60 8.34
CA GLU A 112 -1.72 -21.57 7.49
C GLU A 112 -2.99 -20.92 6.92
N ASN A 113 -3.19 -21.04 5.62
CA ASN A 113 -4.34 -20.49 4.87
C ASN A 113 -4.44 -18.94 4.84
N ALA A 114 -3.42 -18.20 5.26
CA ALA A 114 -3.43 -16.75 5.08
C ALA A 114 -3.26 -16.40 3.60
N VAL A 115 -4.18 -15.61 3.07
CA VAL A 115 -4.14 -15.04 1.71
C VAL A 115 -3.65 -13.60 1.71
N ALA A 116 -3.81 -12.91 2.83
CA ALA A 116 -3.37 -11.55 3.05
C ALA A 116 -2.93 -11.30 4.50
N VAL A 117 -1.96 -10.41 4.68
CA VAL A 117 -1.56 -9.87 5.98
C VAL A 117 -1.34 -8.36 5.87
N GLY A 118 -1.61 -7.63 6.94
CA GLY A 118 -1.41 -6.18 6.99
C GLY A 118 -0.73 -5.74 8.27
N GLY A 119 -0.17 -4.55 8.23
CA GLY A 119 0.43 -3.89 9.38
C GLY A 119 -0.53 -2.96 10.10
N ILE A 120 0.00 -2.30 11.12
CA ILE A 120 -0.66 -1.22 11.85
C ILE A 120 -0.30 0.10 11.19
N MET A 121 -1.28 0.96 11.02
CA MET A 121 -1.11 2.29 10.46
C MET A 121 -1.07 3.34 11.58
N GLU A 122 0.10 3.95 11.77
CA GLU A 122 0.26 5.08 12.67
C GLU A 122 -0.15 6.38 11.97
N THR A 123 -1.14 7.07 12.51
CA THR A 123 -1.57 8.38 11.99
C THR A 123 -0.66 9.48 12.55
N LYS A 124 0.11 10.14 11.68
CA LYS A 124 0.99 11.26 12.03
C LYS A 124 0.40 12.59 11.59
N VAL A 125 0.51 13.60 12.45
CA VAL A 125 0.10 14.98 12.16
C VAL A 125 1.31 15.76 11.66
N LYS A 126 1.22 16.34 10.46
CA LYS A 126 2.32 17.13 9.88
C LYS A 126 2.49 18.49 10.57
N ASN A 127 1.37 19.17 10.82
CA ASN A 127 1.35 20.47 11.50
C ASN A 127 0.39 20.35 12.68
N SER A 128 0.92 20.35 13.90
CA SER A 128 0.10 20.23 15.11
C SER A 128 -0.67 21.51 15.36
N ASN A 129 -1.99 21.39 15.39
CA ASN A 129 -2.95 22.39 15.83
C ASN A 129 -4.18 21.69 16.43
N PRO A 130 -5.06 22.38 17.18
CA PRO A 130 -6.19 21.73 17.85
C PRO A 130 -7.08 20.89 16.91
N LEU A 131 -7.30 21.33 15.68
CA LEU A 131 -8.12 20.61 14.71
C LEU A 131 -7.44 19.33 14.21
N SER A 132 -6.16 19.41 13.87
CA SER A 132 -5.42 18.26 13.38
C SER A 132 -5.20 17.20 14.46
N GLU A 133 -5.00 17.59 15.70
CA GLU A 133 -4.93 16.64 16.82
C GLU A 133 -6.29 16.00 17.10
N ALA A 134 -7.39 16.76 17.05
CA ALA A 134 -8.74 16.21 17.16
C ALA A 134 -9.05 15.21 16.04
N ILE A 135 -8.66 15.49 14.80
CA ILE A 135 -8.82 14.57 13.66
C ILE A 135 -7.99 13.30 13.91
N LYS A 136 -6.74 13.42 14.35
CA LYS A 136 -5.90 12.27 14.70
C LYS A 136 -6.56 11.41 15.76
N GLU A 137 -7.06 12.01 16.85
CA GLU A 137 -7.76 11.30 17.91
C GLU A 137 -8.95 10.51 17.38
N VAL A 138 -9.81 11.12 16.55
CA VAL A 138 -10.95 10.43 15.92
C VAL A 138 -10.51 9.27 15.04
N LEU A 139 -9.40 9.42 14.29
CA LEU A 139 -8.88 8.41 13.37
C LEU A 139 -8.14 7.25 14.06
N THR A 140 -7.81 7.38 15.34
CA THR A 140 -7.08 6.35 16.12
C THR A 140 -7.88 5.80 17.30
N HIS A 141 -9.03 6.39 17.61
CA HIS A 141 -9.87 5.97 18.72
C HIS A 141 -10.99 5.00 18.27
N PRO A 142 -11.27 3.91 19.01
CA PRO A 142 -12.31 2.95 18.66
C PRO A 142 -13.69 3.55 18.39
N PHE A 143 -14.05 4.62 19.09
CA PHE A 143 -15.32 5.32 18.89
C PHE A 143 -15.41 5.98 17.50
N GLY A 144 -14.29 6.48 16.97
CA GLY A 144 -14.25 7.13 15.64
C GLY A 144 -14.10 6.15 14.47
N VAL A 145 -13.37 5.04 14.66
CA VAL A 145 -13.03 4.10 13.58
C VAL A 145 -13.58 2.69 13.79
N GLY A 146 -14.42 2.50 14.81
CA GLY A 146 -15.00 1.19 15.12
C GLY A 146 -13.92 0.15 15.43
N ASN A 147 -14.08 -1.06 14.89
CA ASN A 147 -13.16 -2.18 15.10
C ASN A 147 -11.99 -2.22 14.10
N SER A 148 -11.62 -1.09 13.51
CA SER A 148 -10.49 -1.00 12.56
C SER A 148 -9.15 -1.25 13.26
N ILE A 149 -8.80 -2.51 13.48
CA ILE A 149 -7.61 -2.94 14.25
C ILE A 149 -6.32 -2.34 13.66
N PHE A 150 -6.24 -2.19 12.35
CA PHE A 150 -5.09 -1.57 11.69
C PHE A 150 -4.87 -0.10 12.06
N ARG A 151 -5.88 0.60 12.62
CA ARG A 151 -5.80 1.99 13.12
C ARG A 151 -5.64 2.08 14.62
N ILE A 152 -6.29 1.17 15.35
CA ILE A 152 -6.28 1.15 16.82
C ILE A 152 -4.99 0.53 17.35
N GLY A 153 -4.40 -0.39 16.58
CA GLY A 153 -3.24 -1.16 17.00
C GLY A 153 -3.61 -2.48 17.69
N THR A 154 -2.64 -3.38 17.73
CA THR A 154 -2.73 -4.67 18.43
C THR A 154 -1.34 -5.20 18.73
N ASN A 155 -1.21 -5.94 19.85
CA ASN A 155 0.05 -6.59 20.23
C ASN A 155 0.12 -8.07 19.76
N LYS A 156 -0.90 -8.53 19.04
CA LYS A 156 -0.99 -9.93 18.59
C LYS A 156 -1.54 -9.98 17.18
N VAL A 157 -1.11 -10.96 16.41
CA VAL A 157 -1.73 -11.28 15.13
C VAL A 157 -3.19 -11.65 15.36
N LYS A 158 -4.08 -11.02 14.59
CA LYS A 158 -5.52 -11.24 14.66
C LYS A 158 -6.10 -11.45 13.27
N LYS A 159 -7.11 -12.31 13.18
CA LYS A 159 -7.96 -12.39 11.99
C LYS A 159 -8.85 -11.15 11.95
N VAL A 160 -8.93 -10.52 10.80
CA VAL A 160 -9.71 -9.30 10.54
C VAL A 160 -10.53 -9.45 9.27
N ASP A 161 -11.56 -8.63 9.13
CA ASP A 161 -12.45 -8.66 7.97
C ASP A 161 -11.85 -7.93 6.75
N THR A 162 -10.90 -7.05 6.99
CA THR A 162 -10.30 -6.21 5.95
C THR A 162 -8.83 -5.95 6.25
N VAL A 163 -7.98 -6.08 5.23
CA VAL A 163 -6.55 -5.78 5.29
C VAL A 163 -6.24 -4.67 4.30
N PRO A 164 -6.43 -3.39 4.67
CA PRO A 164 -6.05 -2.28 3.80
C PRO A 164 -4.53 -2.19 3.71
N PHE A 165 -4.01 -1.83 2.54
CA PHE A 165 -2.57 -1.70 2.31
C PHE A 165 -1.76 -2.94 2.74
N GLY A 166 -2.33 -4.12 2.49
CA GLY A 166 -1.75 -5.40 2.89
C GLY A 166 -0.83 -6.03 1.85
N LEU A 167 -0.11 -7.04 2.31
CA LEU A 167 0.60 -7.99 1.47
C LEU A 167 -0.33 -9.16 1.16
N TYR A 168 -0.48 -9.47 -0.11
CA TYR A 168 -1.33 -10.52 -0.66
C TYR A 168 -0.50 -11.55 -1.41
N LYS A 169 -1.00 -12.76 -1.56
CA LYS A 169 -0.52 -13.68 -2.59
C LYS A 169 -1.03 -13.19 -3.93
N THR A 170 -0.14 -12.82 -4.85
CA THR A 170 -0.51 -12.24 -6.15
C THR A 170 -1.48 -13.12 -6.93
N LYS A 171 -1.25 -14.43 -6.90
CA LYS A 171 -2.11 -15.42 -7.55
C LYS A 171 -3.58 -15.30 -7.12
N GLU A 172 -3.82 -15.16 -5.83
CA GLU A 172 -5.20 -15.04 -5.28
C GLU A 172 -5.90 -13.79 -5.82
N LEU A 173 -5.19 -12.63 -5.86
CA LEU A 173 -5.75 -11.41 -6.44
C LEU A 173 -6.09 -11.56 -7.93
N VAL A 174 -5.24 -12.24 -8.68
CA VAL A 174 -5.46 -12.49 -10.12
C VAL A 174 -6.64 -13.43 -10.35
N GLU A 175 -6.77 -14.50 -9.56
CA GLU A 175 -7.89 -15.46 -9.63
C GLU A 175 -9.22 -14.79 -9.28
N LEU A 176 -9.23 -13.87 -8.32
CA LEU A 176 -10.38 -13.03 -7.97
C LEU A 176 -10.68 -11.94 -9.01
N LYS A 177 -9.87 -11.82 -10.08
CA LYS A 177 -9.96 -10.79 -11.13
C LYS A 177 -9.72 -9.36 -10.61
N GLY A 178 -8.96 -9.24 -9.52
CA GLY A 178 -8.62 -7.96 -8.91
C GLY A 178 -9.80 -7.29 -8.18
N TYR A 179 -9.75 -5.98 -8.13
CA TYR A 179 -10.73 -5.13 -7.47
C TYR A 179 -11.92 -4.82 -8.36
N ASN A 180 -13.10 -4.72 -7.75
CA ASN A 180 -14.33 -4.34 -8.48
C ASN A 180 -14.28 -2.84 -8.86
N GLU A 181 -14.08 -2.57 -10.14
CA GLU A 181 -13.94 -1.22 -10.71
C GLU A 181 -15.19 -0.33 -10.60
N ARG A 182 -16.34 -0.92 -10.27
CA ARG A 182 -17.59 -0.18 -10.01
C ARG A 182 -17.61 0.46 -8.62
N LEU A 183 -16.75 -0.01 -7.70
CA LEU A 183 -16.68 0.47 -6.33
C LEU A 183 -15.57 1.53 -6.20
N ILE A 184 -15.94 2.80 -6.21
CA ILE A 184 -14.99 3.90 -5.98
C ILE A 184 -14.52 3.94 -4.52
N ARG A 185 -15.32 3.41 -3.59
CA ARG A 185 -15.02 3.27 -2.14
C ARG A 185 -15.33 1.84 -1.71
N ASN A 186 -14.72 1.41 -0.59
CA ASN A 186 -14.91 0.08 0.02
C ASN A 186 -14.56 -1.10 -0.92
N HIS A 187 -13.72 -0.86 -1.94
CA HIS A 187 -13.24 -1.91 -2.84
C HIS A 187 -12.35 -2.94 -2.12
N ASP A 188 -11.65 -2.52 -1.07
CA ASP A 188 -10.86 -3.37 -0.17
C ASP A 188 -11.76 -4.28 0.70
N MET A 189 -12.88 -3.76 1.20
CA MET A 189 -13.84 -4.55 1.97
C MET A 189 -14.55 -5.60 1.12
N GLU A 190 -14.83 -5.30 -0.13
CA GLU A 190 -15.48 -6.25 -1.05
C GLU A 190 -14.52 -7.37 -1.43
N LEU A 191 -13.25 -7.05 -1.67
CA LEU A 191 -12.21 -8.03 -1.97
C LEU A 191 -12.00 -9.04 -0.82
N SER A 192 -12.29 -8.63 0.42
CA SER A 192 -12.04 -9.44 1.63
C SER A 192 -13.21 -10.37 2.00
N LYS A 193 -14.30 -10.40 1.22
CA LYS A 193 -15.48 -11.25 1.43
C LYS A 193 -15.37 -12.54 0.64
#